data_135109a232d2a4577361e160a2b20d73
#
_entry.id   135109a232d2a4577361e160a2b20d73
#
_cell.length_a   1.000
_cell.length_b   1.000
_cell.length_c   1.000
_cell.angle_alpha   90.00
_cell.angle_beta   90.00
_cell.angle_gamma   90.00
#
_symmetry.space_group_name_H-M   'P 1'
#
loop_
_entity.id
_entity.type
_entity.pdbx_description
1 polymer ?
#
loop_
_entity_poly.entity_id
_entity_poly.type
_entity_poly.pdbx_seq_one_letter_code
_entity_poly.pdbx_strand_id
1 'polypeptide(L)'
;EAQNNSLSKPREYIGILNWVAFLPELPGKSKIKYPAIEKSFTTLINSKTTRTPILVENPSFMKRETRFFERGNWQMPLDTVASDVPSILNDWDMEWDKNRLGLAKWLVSDANPLTSRTVVNRIWYQIFGRGIVSTIEDMGTQSEPPTHPALLDWMAVHFMEDQQWDLKALIKSIVMTATYQQSSAIDEYKYRLDPNNIFYSRGPKLRLQAEEIRDQALAVSGLLSPKMGGMGVMPPQPDGIWEHRYLGNLWKESIGEDRYRRAI
;
A
#
# COMPACT_ATOMS: atom_id res chain seq x y z
N GLU A 1 -19.04 -23.18 22.14
CA GLU A 1 -18.64 -23.26 20.72
C GLU A 1 -17.34 -22.53 20.46
N ALA A 2 -17.10 -21.34 21.00
CA ALA A 2 -15.86 -20.58 20.85
C ALA A 2 -14.62 -21.25 21.48
N GLN A 3 -14.81 -22.10 22.51
CA GLN A 3 -13.69 -22.75 23.21
C GLN A 3 -13.10 -23.94 22.48
N ASN A 4 -13.86 -24.62 21.63
CA ASN A 4 -13.39 -25.84 20.95
C ASN A 4 -12.75 -25.61 19.57
N ASN A 5 -12.86 -24.39 19.02
CA ASN A 5 -12.35 -24.05 17.68
C ASN A 5 -11.23 -23.00 17.69
N SER A 6 -10.52 -22.90 18.80
CA SER A 6 -9.73 -21.72 19.16
C SER A 6 -8.58 -21.35 18.23
N LEU A 7 -8.07 -22.23 17.43
CA LEU A 7 -6.87 -21.94 16.60
C LEU A 7 -7.06 -22.16 15.09
N SER A 8 -8.14 -22.86 14.70
CA SER A 8 -8.35 -23.19 13.29
C SER A 8 -9.12 -22.15 12.49
N LYS A 9 -9.81 -21.20 13.16
CA LYS A 9 -10.62 -20.17 12.50
C LYS A 9 -10.42 -18.77 13.11
N PRO A 10 -9.26 -18.14 12.87
CA PRO A 10 -8.94 -16.81 13.42
C PRO A 10 -9.96 -15.73 13.06
N ARG A 11 -10.64 -15.86 11.90
CA ARG A 11 -11.61 -14.88 11.41
C ARG A 11 -12.87 -14.77 12.27
N GLU A 12 -13.35 -15.88 12.85
CA GLU A 12 -14.51 -15.87 13.74
C GLU A 12 -14.19 -15.19 15.07
N TYR A 13 -12.94 -15.27 15.52
CA TYR A 13 -12.48 -14.63 16.74
C TYR A 13 -12.43 -13.11 16.64
N ILE A 14 -11.99 -12.56 15.55
CA ILE A 14 -11.87 -11.10 15.36
C ILE A 14 -13.26 -10.43 15.37
N GLY A 15 -14.27 -11.07 14.77
CA GLY A 15 -15.66 -10.61 14.87
C GLY A 15 -16.15 -10.55 16.32
N ILE A 16 -15.82 -11.55 17.13
CA ILE A 16 -16.18 -11.60 18.56
C ILE A 16 -15.42 -10.52 19.35
N LEU A 17 -14.16 -10.25 19.03
CA LEU A 17 -13.32 -9.29 19.74
C LEU A 17 -13.81 -7.85 19.61
N ASN A 18 -14.36 -7.47 18.47
CA ASN A 18 -14.98 -6.16 18.28
C ASN A 18 -16.25 -5.97 19.17
N TRP A 19 -16.79 -7.05 19.69
CA TRP A 19 -18.00 -7.06 20.52
C TRP A 19 -17.73 -7.20 22.01
N VAL A 20 -16.53 -7.52 22.42
CA VAL A 20 -16.19 -7.72 23.84
C VAL A 20 -16.57 -6.52 24.69
N ALA A 21 -16.42 -5.30 24.16
CA ALA A 21 -16.81 -4.08 24.87
C ALA A 21 -18.31 -3.98 25.17
N PHE A 22 -19.16 -4.62 24.36
CA PHE A 22 -20.62 -4.57 24.48
C PHE A 22 -21.21 -5.79 25.21
N LEU A 23 -20.44 -6.83 25.46
CA LEU A 23 -20.88 -8.04 26.10
C LEU A 23 -21.46 -7.84 27.54
N PRO A 24 -20.93 -6.89 28.35
CA PRO A 24 -21.49 -6.61 29.67
C PRO A 24 -22.93 -6.10 29.64
N GLU A 25 -23.35 -5.49 28.53
CA GLU A 25 -24.68 -4.90 28.36
C GLU A 25 -25.72 -5.91 27.90
N LEU A 26 -25.29 -7.10 27.47
CA LEU A 26 -26.20 -8.14 27.01
C LEU A 26 -26.91 -8.83 28.18
N PRO A 27 -28.25 -8.96 28.14
CA PRO A 27 -29.02 -9.57 29.22
C PRO A 27 -28.85 -11.10 29.32
N GLY A 28 -28.95 -11.64 30.53
CA GLY A 28 -29.15 -13.06 30.80
C GLY A 28 -27.97 -13.97 30.50
N LYS A 29 -28.18 -14.99 29.67
CA LYS A 29 -27.24 -16.11 29.45
C LYS A 29 -25.88 -15.72 28.91
N SER A 30 -25.76 -14.54 28.27
CA SER A 30 -24.49 -14.04 27.73
C SER A 30 -23.47 -13.68 28.81
N LYS A 31 -23.92 -13.25 29.98
CA LYS A 31 -23.04 -12.89 31.11
C LYS A 31 -22.23 -14.07 31.64
N ILE A 32 -22.77 -15.30 31.53
CA ILE A 32 -22.10 -16.50 32.01
C ILE A 32 -20.86 -16.84 31.18
N LYS A 33 -20.87 -16.53 29.87
CA LYS A 33 -19.76 -16.82 28.95
C LYS A 33 -18.74 -15.68 28.88
N TYR A 34 -19.08 -14.48 29.34
CA TYR A 34 -18.23 -13.30 29.23
C TYR A 34 -16.85 -13.47 29.86
N PRO A 35 -16.67 -13.96 31.08
CA PRO A 35 -15.35 -14.12 31.69
C PRO A 35 -14.43 -15.07 30.92
N ALA A 36 -15.00 -16.12 30.33
CA ALA A 36 -14.26 -17.08 29.53
C ALA A 36 -13.75 -16.43 28.19
N ILE A 37 -14.62 -15.65 27.57
CA ILE A 37 -14.28 -14.89 26.35
C ILE A 37 -13.22 -13.85 26.67
N GLU A 38 -13.37 -13.08 27.74
CA GLU A 38 -12.43 -12.08 28.19
C GLU A 38 -11.04 -12.68 28.49
N LYS A 39 -11.01 -13.81 29.20
CA LYS A 39 -9.77 -14.55 29.47
C LYS A 39 -9.09 -15.02 28.19
N SER A 40 -9.83 -15.58 27.24
CA SER A 40 -9.29 -16.02 25.94
C SER A 40 -8.77 -14.85 25.14
N PHE A 41 -9.46 -13.73 25.14
CA PHE A 41 -9.06 -12.49 24.51
C PHE A 41 -7.76 -11.93 25.10
N THR A 42 -7.70 -11.83 26.42
CA THR A 42 -6.51 -11.35 27.15
C THR A 42 -5.30 -12.25 26.88
N THR A 43 -5.52 -13.57 26.85
CA THR A 43 -4.47 -14.54 26.51
C THR A 43 -3.98 -14.34 25.07
N LEU A 44 -4.89 -14.14 24.12
CA LEU A 44 -4.55 -13.87 22.70
C LEU A 44 -3.81 -12.56 22.54
N ILE A 45 -4.27 -11.48 23.18
CA ILE A 45 -3.60 -10.15 23.14
C ILE A 45 -2.19 -10.21 23.70
N ASN A 46 -2.01 -10.91 24.81
CA ASN A 46 -0.73 -11.01 25.51
C ASN A 46 0.20 -12.09 24.93
N SER A 47 -0.25 -12.86 23.94
CA SER A 47 0.62 -13.82 23.27
C SER A 47 1.81 -13.10 22.58
N LYS A 48 3.01 -13.64 22.71
CA LYS A 48 4.25 -13.09 22.11
C LYS A 48 4.38 -13.40 20.60
N THR A 49 3.28 -13.76 19.94
CA THR A 49 3.28 -14.05 18.51
C THR A 49 3.28 -12.77 17.69
N THR A 50 3.91 -12.80 16.53
CA THR A 50 3.80 -11.71 15.55
C THR A 50 2.35 -11.53 15.14
N ARG A 51 1.86 -10.29 15.18
CA ARG A 51 0.49 -9.93 14.83
C ARG A 51 0.51 -8.99 13.64
N THR A 52 -0.32 -9.29 12.67
CA THR A 52 -0.55 -8.42 11.52
C THR A 52 -2.02 -7.99 11.54
N PRO A 53 -2.33 -6.69 11.54
CA PRO A 53 -3.70 -6.23 11.37
C PRO A 53 -4.21 -6.67 9.99
N ILE A 54 -5.41 -7.24 9.96
CA ILE A 54 -6.06 -7.64 8.72
C ILE A 54 -7.42 -6.97 8.60
N LEU A 55 -7.82 -6.67 7.37
CA LEU A 55 -9.17 -6.22 7.06
C LEU A 55 -10.09 -7.44 6.97
N VAL A 56 -11.18 -7.40 7.75
CA VAL A 56 -12.21 -8.44 7.76
C VAL A 56 -13.56 -7.79 7.50
N GLU A 57 -14.39 -8.45 6.69
CA GLU A 57 -15.77 -8.00 6.48
C GLU A 57 -16.57 -8.16 7.79
N ASN A 58 -17.35 -7.14 8.11
CA ASN A 58 -18.25 -7.21 9.23
C ASN A 58 -19.35 -8.24 8.97
N PRO A 59 -19.80 -8.99 10.00
CA PRO A 59 -21.00 -9.81 9.90
C PRO A 59 -22.20 -8.98 9.43
N SER A 60 -23.16 -9.62 8.79
CA SER A 60 -24.32 -8.93 8.18
C SER A 60 -25.08 -8.03 9.16
N PHE A 61 -25.20 -8.44 10.42
CA PHE A 61 -25.87 -7.68 11.47
C PHE A 61 -25.07 -6.45 11.97
N MET A 62 -23.78 -6.34 11.60
CA MET A 62 -22.92 -5.18 11.89
C MET A 62 -22.69 -4.30 10.66
N LYS A 63 -23.22 -4.67 9.51
CA LYS A 63 -23.09 -3.83 8.33
C LYS A 63 -23.88 -2.55 8.53
N ARG A 64 -23.17 -1.43 8.42
CA ARG A 64 -23.80 -0.12 8.50
C ARG A 64 -24.44 0.19 7.14
N GLU A 65 -25.66 0.73 7.19
CA GLU A 65 -26.28 1.33 6.01
C GLU A 65 -25.56 2.63 5.69
N THR A 66 -25.05 2.73 4.46
CA THR A 66 -24.38 3.95 3.99
C THR A 66 -25.43 4.88 3.38
N ARG A 67 -25.41 6.16 3.78
CA ARG A 67 -26.35 7.17 3.29
C ARG A 67 -25.63 8.42 2.82
N PHE A 68 -26.23 9.14 1.91
CA PHE A 68 -25.87 10.52 1.69
C PHE A 68 -26.24 11.35 2.92
N PHE A 69 -25.46 12.40 3.18
CA PHE A 69 -25.74 13.35 4.24
C PHE A 69 -25.90 14.73 3.64
N GLU A 70 -26.94 15.47 4.06
CA GLU A 70 -27.11 16.83 3.60
C GLU A 70 -25.92 17.68 4.02
N ARG A 71 -25.19 18.22 3.03
CA ARG A 71 -23.96 19.02 3.23
C ARG A 71 -22.94 18.36 4.18
N GLY A 72 -22.90 17.03 4.21
CA GLY A 72 -22.01 16.27 5.10
C GLY A 72 -22.45 16.23 6.58
N ASN A 73 -23.62 16.75 6.92
CA ASN A 73 -24.16 16.70 8.29
C ASN A 73 -24.70 15.30 8.59
N TRP A 74 -24.01 14.54 9.44
CA TRP A 74 -24.38 13.18 9.82
C TRP A 74 -25.74 13.06 10.53
N GLN A 75 -26.28 14.16 11.07
CA GLN A 75 -27.61 14.20 11.69
C GLN A 75 -28.75 14.36 10.67
N MET A 76 -28.42 14.63 9.41
CA MET A 76 -29.38 14.80 8.32
C MET A 76 -29.15 13.75 7.21
N PRO A 77 -29.46 12.47 7.49
CA PRO A 77 -29.28 11.42 6.50
C PRO A 77 -30.32 11.54 5.37
N LEU A 78 -29.86 11.38 4.15
CA LEU A 78 -30.67 11.30 2.93
C LEU A 78 -30.75 9.85 2.45
N ASP A 79 -30.81 9.65 1.16
CA ASP A 79 -30.98 8.35 0.53
C ASP A 79 -29.86 7.37 0.84
N THR A 80 -30.19 6.10 0.88
CA THR A 80 -29.24 4.99 1.04
C THR A 80 -28.41 4.80 -0.22
N VAL A 81 -27.12 4.53 -0.03
CA VAL A 81 -26.16 4.28 -1.12
C VAL A 81 -25.65 2.84 -1.04
N ALA A 82 -25.71 2.13 -2.13
CA ALA A 82 -25.07 0.83 -2.29
C ALA A 82 -23.59 1.00 -2.69
N SER A 83 -22.76 0.03 -2.28
CA SER A 83 -21.39 -0.05 -2.77
C SER A 83 -21.39 -0.39 -4.25
N ASP A 84 -20.71 0.40 -5.06
CA ASP A 84 -20.58 0.16 -6.50
C ASP A 84 -19.26 0.73 -7.01
N VAL A 85 -19.00 0.54 -8.31
CA VAL A 85 -17.83 1.05 -9.02
C VAL A 85 -18.25 2.15 -10.00
N PRO A 86 -17.32 3.02 -10.45
CA PRO A 86 -17.62 4.04 -11.44
C PRO A 86 -18.10 3.41 -12.77
N SER A 87 -19.30 3.78 -13.22
CA SER A 87 -19.93 3.24 -14.44
C SER A 87 -19.20 3.57 -15.74
N ILE A 88 -18.26 4.53 -15.70
CA ILE A 88 -17.43 4.90 -16.85
C ILE A 88 -16.25 3.95 -17.08
N LEU A 89 -15.93 3.13 -16.09
CA LEU A 89 -14.89 2.12 -16.17
C LEU A 89 -15.49 0.77 -16.54
N ASN A 90 -14.76 -0.32 -16.26
CA ASN A 90 -15.25 -1.67 -16.50
C ASN A 90 -16.42 -2.03 -15.56
N ASP A 91 -17.32 -2.85 -16.05
CA ASP A 91 -18.46 -3.35 -15.28
C ASP A 91 -18.02 -4.23 -14.10
N TRP A 92 -18.88 -4.30 -13.08
CA TRP A 92 -18.75 -5.25 -12.01
C TRP A 92 -19.19 -6.63 -12.49
N ASP A 93 -18.33 -7.63 -12.31
CA ASP A 93 -18.68 -9.01 -12.60
C ASP A 93 -19.73 -9.51 -11.59
N MET A 94 -20.86 -10.02 -12.11
CA MET A 94 -21.99 -10.49 -11.32
C MET A 94 -21.68 -11.70 -10.45
N GLU A 95 -20.58 -12.43 -10.76
CA GLU A 95 -20.10 -13.55 -9.93
C GLU A 95 -19.31 -13.09 -8.69
N TRP A 96 -18.95 -11.82 -8.61
CA TRP A 96 -18.19 -11.29 -7.48
C TRP A 96 -19.10 -10.70 -6.41
N ASP A 97 -18.88 -11.10 -5.16
CA ASP A 97 -19.53 -10.46 -4.03
C ASP A 97 -19.17 -8.97 -3.95
N LYS A 98 -20.14 -8.11 -3.65
CA LYS A 98 -19.91 -6.67 -3.42
C LYS A 98 -19.24 -6.44 -2.06
N ASN A 99 -17.98 -6.85 -1.95
CA ASN A 99 -17.12 -6.71 -0.78
C ASN A 99 -15.69 -6.30 -1.20
N ARG A 100 -14.76 -6.21 -0.24
CA ARG A 100 -13.37 -5.81 -0.51
C ARG A 100 -12.65 -6.76 -1.46
N LEU A 101 -12.94 -8.06 -1.39
CA LEU A 101 -12.34 -9.04 -2.30
C LEU A 101 -12.86 -8.86 -3.74
N GLY A 102 -14.17 -8.62 -3.90
CA GLY A 102 -14.74 -8.30 -5.20
C GLY A 102 -14.14 -7.02 -5.79
N LEU A 103 -13.97 -5.97 -4.96
CA LEU A 103 -13.30 -4.74 -5.39
C LEU A 103 -11.84 -4.99 -5.81
N ALA A 104 -11.12 -5.82 -5.08
CA ALA A 104 -9.75 -6.18 -5.45
C ALA A 104 -9.69 -6.90 -6.79
N LYS A 105 -10.61 -7.84 -7.05
CA LYS A 105 -10.72 -8.52 -8.35
C LYS A 105 -11.06 -7.54 -9.47
N TRP A 106 -11.98 -6.61 -9.22
CA TRP A 106 -12.37 -5.58 -10.17
C TRP A 106 -11.19 -4.68 -10.55
N LEU A 107 -10.38 -4.26 -9.57
CA LEU A 107 -9.21 -3.41 -9.79
C LEU A 107 -8.13 -4.09 -10.65
N VAL A 108 -7.94 -5.40 -10.52
CA VAL A 108 -6.92 -6.15 -11.29
C VAL A 108 -7.52 -6.92 -12.46
N SER A 109 -8.76 -6.67 -12.80
CA SER A 109 -9.41 -7.24 -13.97
C SER A 109 -8.75 -6.76 -15.25
N ASP A 110 -8.62 -7.62 -16.25
CA ASP A 110 -8.06 -7.28 -17.56
C ASP A 110 -8.85 -6.17 -18.27
N ALA A 111 -10.13 -6.03 -17.93
CA ALA A 111 -10.99 -4.97 -18.43
C ALA A 111 -10.75 -3.61 -17.76
N ASN A 112 -10.02 -3.55 -16.62
CA ASN A 112 -9.78 -2.29 -15.93
C ASN A 112 -8.68 -1.49 -16.64
N PRO A 113 -9.00 -0.31 -17.20
CA PRO A 113 -8.04 0.43 -18.02
C PRO A 113 -7.01 1.22 -17.21
N LEU A 114 -7.21 1.39 -15.91
CA LEU A 114 -6.44 2.37 -15.13
C LEU A 114 -5.40 1.75 -14.20
N THR A 115 -5.69 0.62 -13.56
CA THR A 115 -4.82 0.09 -12.50
C THR A 115 -3.42 -0.21 -13.01
N SER A 116 -3.29 -0.94 -14.11
CA SER A 116 -1.99 -1.28 -14.69
C SER A 116 -1.23 -0.04 -15.17
N ARG A 117 -1.90 0.89 -15.85
CA ARG A 117 -1.29 2.16 -16.28
C ARG A 117 -0.76 2.97 -15.08
N THR A 118 -1.53 3.04 -14.01
CA THR A 118 -1.13 3.75 -12.79
C THR A 118 0.10 3.11 -12.15
N VAL A 119 0.14 1.79 -12.03
CA VAL A 119 1.30 1.07 -11.47
C VAL A 119 2.53 1.28 -12.34
N VAL A 120 2.41 1.06 -13.65
CA VAL A 120 3.50 1.27 -14.61
C VAL A 120 4.04 2.70 -14.54
N ASN A 121 3.15 3.70 -14.55
CA ASN A 121 3.55 5.11 -14.49
C ASN A 121 4.27 5.46 -13.18
N ARG A 122 3.84 4.90 -12.05
CA ARG A 122 4.50 5.10 -10.75
C ARG A 122 5.88 4.45 -10.69
N ILE A 123 6.04 3.23 -11.20
CA ILE A 123 7.35 2.57 -11.29
C ILE A 123 8.28 3.33 -12.24
N TRP A 124 7.76 3.76 -13.38
CA TRP A 124 8.49 4.60 -14.32
C TRP A 124 8.98 5.91 -13.67
N TYR A 125 8.09 6.58 -12.92
CA TYR A 125 8.44 7.78 -12.15
C TYR A 125 9.57 7.52 -11.14
N GLN A 126 9.52 6.42 -10.40
CA GLN A 126 10.56 6.07 -9.43
C GLN A 126 11.92 5.87 -10.09
N ILE A 127 11.94 5.37 -11.32
CA ILE A 127 13.17 5.08 -12.05
C ILE A 127 13.70 6.31 -12.78
N PHE A 128 12.83 7.11 -13.39
CA PHE A 128 13.23 8.25 -14.24
C PHE A 128 13.02 9.62 -13.59
N GLY A 129 12.38 9.69 -12.43
CA GLY A 129 12.05 10.94 -11.72
C GLY A 129 10.91 11.74 -12.33
N ARG A 130 10.36 11.27 -13.44
CA ARG A 130 9.18 11.82 -14.11
C ARG A 130 8.34 10.68 -14.67
N GLY A 131 7.04 10.71 -14.46
CA GLY A 131 6.11 9.75 -15.07
C GLY A 131 5.91 10.03 -16.56
N ILE A 132 5.47 9.02 -17.29
CA ILE A 132 4.96 9.18 -18.67
C ILE A 132 3.74 10.12 -18.66
N VAL A 133 2.88 9.98 -17.63
CA VAL A 133 1.93 10.99 -17.19
C VAL A 133 2.58 11.74 -16.04
N SER A 134 2.73 13.06 -16.14
CA SER A 134 3.47 13.88 -15.17
C SER A 134 2.80 13.92 -13.79
N THR A 135 1.48 13.89 -13.75
CA THR A 135 0.63 13.89 -12.55
C THR A 135 0.44 12.45 -12.07
N ILE A 136 1.41 11.91 -11.31
CA ILE A 136 1.40 10.50 -10.87
C ILE A 136 0.22 10.12 -9.96
N GLU A 137 -0.42 11.11 -9.34
CA GLU A 137 -1.54 10.93 -8.41
C GLU A 137 -2.90 11.17 -9.08
N ASP A 138 -2.89 11.80 -10.25
CA ASP A 138 -4.09 12.08 -11.04
C ASP A 138 -3.83 11.71 -12.51
N MET A 139 -4.52 10.71 -12.99
CA MET A 139 -4.54 10.27 -14.38
C MET A 139 -5.92 10.53 -15.04
N GLY A 140 -6.70 11.40 -14.44
CA GLY A 140 -8.03 11.78 -14.92
C GLY A 140 -8.01 12.84 -16.02
N THR A 141 -9.18 13.39 -16.30
CA THR A 141 -9.38 14.38 -17.39
C THR A 141 -8.69 15.73 -17.17
N GLN A 142 -8.25 16.00 -15.94
CA GLN A 142 -7.51 17.25 -15.62
C GLN A 142 -5.99 17.06 -15.63
N SER A 143 -5.52 15.83 -15.81
CA SER A 143 -4.10 15.56 -15.94
C SER A 143 -3.55 15.97 -17.31
N GLU A 144 -2.24 16.21 -17.39
CA GLU A 144 -1.57 16.32 -18.68
C GLU A 144 -1.64 14.98 -19.42
N PRO A 145 -1.80 15.00 -20.75
CA PRO A 145 -1.77 13.78 -21.53
C PRO A 145 -0.41 13.08 -21.39
N PRO A 146 -0.37 11.76 -21.53
CA PRO A 146 0.89 11.01 -21.48
C PRO A 146 1.83 11.46 -22.60
N THR A 147 3.12 11.62 -22.29
CA THR A 147 4.15 11.99 -23.28
C THR A 147 4.36 10.90 -24.32
N HIS A 148 4.18 9.64 -23.93
CA HIS A 148 4.35 8.46 -24.77
C HIS A 148 3.16 7.50 -24.56
N PRO A 149 1.97 7.81 -25.12
CA PRO A 149 0.76 7.05 -24.86
C PRO A 149 0.88 5.59 -25.30
N ALA A 150 1.41 5.33 -26.49
CA ALA A 150 1.57 3.97 -27.00
C ALA A 150 2.53 3.12 -26.12
N LEU A 151 3.57 3.72 -25.54
CA LEU A 151 4.48 3.05 -24.62
C LEU A 151 3.77 2.69 -23.31
N LEU A 152 3.01 3.64 -22.76
CA LEU A 152 2.26 3.41 -21.52
C LEU A 152 1.25 2.28 -21.70
N ASP A 153 0.50 2.29 -22.80
CA ASP A 153 -0.49 1.26 -23.11
C ASP A 153 0.16 -0.11 -23.31
N TRP A 154 1.23 -0.16 -24.09
CA TRP A 154 1.95 -1.42 -24.31
C TRP A 154 2.50 -1.98 -22.99
N MET A 155 3.15 -1.15 -22.17
CA MET A 155 3.70 -1.59 -20.89
C MET A 155 2.60 -2.04 -19.93
N ALA A 156 1.44 -1.38 -19.93
CA ALA A 156 0.33 -1.74 -19.07
C ALA A 156 -0.22 -3.13 -19.43
N VAL A 157 -0.42 -3.41 -20.71
CA VAL A 157 -0.87 -4.73 -21.20
C VAL A 157 0.19 -5.78 -20.93
N HIS A 158 1.45 -5.52 -21.29
CA HIS A 158 2.57 -6.44 -21.03
C HIS A 158 2.72 -6.78 -19.54
N PHE A 159 2.52 -5.80 -18.66
CA PHE A 159 2.57 -6.02 -17.21
C PHE A 159 1.45 -6.94 -16.70
N MET A 160 0.22 -6.77 -17.23
CA MET A 160 -0.92 -7.61 -16.87
C MET A 160 -0.82 -9.01 -17.45
N GLU A 161 -0.65 -9.11 -18.77
CA GLU A 161 -0.81 -10.36 -19.52
C GLU A 161 0.46 -11.21 -19.51
N ASP A 162 1.60 -10.64 -19.90
CA ASP A 162 2.83 -11.42 -20.05
C ASP A 162 3.59 -11.57 -18.72
N GLN A 163 3.60 -10.52 -17.90
CA GLN A 163 4.33 -10.53 -16.63
C GLN A 163 3.44 -10.90 -15.43
N GLN A 164 2.13 -11.10 -15.63
CA GLN A 164 1.20 -11.53 -14.58
C GLN A 164 1.34 -10.72 -13.28
N TRP A 165 1.43 -9.39 -13.42
CA TRP A 165 1.60 -8.43 -12.33
C TRP A 165 2.92 -8.60 -11.53
N ASP A 166 3.95 -9.21 -12.11
CA ASP A 166 5.28 -9.32 -11.48
C ASP A 166 6.03 -7.98 -11.56
N LEU A 167 6.07 -7.26 -10.44
CA LEU A 167 6.79 -5.98 -10.31
C LEU A 167 8.29 -6.11 -10.58
N LYS A 168 8.91 -7.24 -10.25
CA LYS A 168 10.33 -7.45 -10.52
C LYS A 168 10.60 -7.62 -12.00
N ALA A 169 9.73 -8.32 -12.71
CA ALA A 169 9.79 -8.45 -14.14
C ALA A 169 9.60 -7.09 -14.83
N LEU A 170 8.64 -6.29 -14.37
CA LEU A 170 8.41 -4.91 -14.86
C LEU A 170 9.65 -4.04 -14.66
N ILE A 171 10.19 -3.98 -13.45
CA ILE A 171 11.41 -3.19 -13.17
C ILE A 171 12.56 -3.66 -14.06
N LYS A 172 12.77 -4.98 -14.17
CA LYS A 172 13.81 -5.53 -15.02
C LYS A 172 13.63 -5.13 -16.47
N SER A 173 12.42 -5.19 -17.01
CA SER A 173 12.15 -4.79 -18.40
C SER A 173 12.50 -3.32 -18.63
N ILE A 174 12.20 -2.43 -17.67
CA ILE A 174 12.51 -0.99 -17.76
C ILE A 174 14.03 -0.75 -17.71
N VAL A 175 14.73 -1.31 -16.72
CA VAL A 175 16.18 -1.04 -16.55
C VAL A 175 17.05 -1.67 -17.64
N MET A 176 16.52 -2.66 -18.36
CA MET A 176 17.18 -3.27 -19.52
C MET A 176 16.98 -2.48 -20.82
N THR A 177 16.15 -1.43 -20.81
CA THR A 177 15.93 -0.60 -22.01
C THR A 177 17.14 0.27 -22.33
N ALA A 178 17.35 0.55 -23.60
CA ALA A 178 18.34 1.55 -24.03
C ALA A 178 18.08 2.93 -23.42
N THR A 179 16.82 3.27 -23.18
CA THR A 179 16.40 4.53 -22.53
C THR A 179 16.99 4.66 -21.12
N TYR A 180 16.96 3.59 -20.33
CA TYR A 180 17.54 3.61 -18.98
C TYR A 180 19.07 3.62 -19.00
N GLN A 181 19.67 2.92 -19.96
CA GLN A 181 21.12 2.76 -20.07
C GLN A 181 21.82 3.95 -20.72
N GLN A 182 21.10 5.01 -21.07
CA GLN A 182 21.67 6.23 -21.61
C GLN A 182 22.59 6.94 -20.62
N SER A 183 23.59 7.66 -21.16
CA SER A 183 24.38 8.60 -20.38
C SER A 183 23.52 9.74 -19.83
N SER A 184 23.76 10.13 -18.58
CA SER A 184 23.16 11.32 -17.97
C SER A 184 23.92 12.63 -18.31
N ALA A 185 24.94 12.57 -19.19
CA ALA A 185 25.64 13.76 -19.64
C ALA A 185 24.69 14.72 -20.36
N ILE A 186 24.85 15.99 -20.07
CA ILE A 186 24.05 17.05 -20.65
C ILE A 186 24.74 17.52 -21.94
N ASP A 187 24.07 17.30 -23.04
CA ASP A 187 24.39 17.92 -24.34
C ASP A 187 23.63 19.23 -24.46
N GLU A 188 24.27 20.32 -24.80
CA GLU A 188 23.67 21.67 -24.84
C GLU A 188 22.51 21.74 -25.84
N TYR A 189 22.63 21.07 -26.98
CA TYR A 189 21.57 21.04 -27.98
C TYR A 189 20.35 20.33 -27.50
N LYS A 190 20.52 19.13 -26.92
CA LYS A 190 19.42 18.36 -26.31
C LYS A 190 18.77 19.10 -25.13
N TYR A 191 19.60 19.80 -24.33
CA TYR A 191 19.08 20.58 -23.20
C TYR A 191 18.22 21.75 -23.65
N ARG A 192 18.58 22.44 -24.73
CA ARG A 192 17.76 23.53 -25.28
C ARG A 192 16.43 23.05 -25.85
N LEU A 193 16.39 21.85 -26.44
CA LEU A 193 15.16 21.26 -27.00
C LEU A 193 14.25 20.68 -25.91
N ASP A 194 14.81 20.01 -24.92
CA ASP A 194 14.11 19.34 -23.86
C ASP A 194 14.82 19.56 -22.52
N PRO A 195 14.69 20.76 -21.92
CA PRO A 195 15.36 21.09 -20.66
C PRO A 195 14.92 20.15 -19.52
N ASN A 196 13.65 19.74 -19.51
CA ASN A 196 13.05 18.92 -18.45
C ASN A 196 13.14 17.42 -18.71
N ASN A 197 13.83 17.00 -19.79
CA ASN A 197 13.95 15.61 -20.19
C ASN A 197 12.60 14.86 -20.32
N ILE A 198 11.61 15.55 -20.89
CA ILE A 198 10.24 15.03 -21.06
C ILE A 198 10.23 13.84 -22.02
N PHE A 199 11.11 13.86 -23.02
CA PHE A 199 11.23 12.81 -24.04
C PHE A 199 12.33 11.78 -23.72
N TYR A 200 12.84 11.78 -22.49
CA TYR A 200 13.85 10.80 -22.03
C TYR A 200 15.08 10.70 -22.95
N SER A 201 15.53 11.83 -23.47
CA SER A 201 16.65 11.90 -24.41
C SER A 201 18.02 11.68 -23.75
N ARG A 202 18.07 11.61 -22.43
CA ARG A 202 19.25 11.35 -21.58
C ARG A 202 18.85 10.61 -20.31
N GLY A 203 19.81 9.96 -19.66
CA GLY A 203 19.60 9.33 -18.36
C GLY A 203 19.18 10.35 -17.30
N PRO A 204 18.37 9.97 -16.32
CA PRO A 204 17.93 10.87 -15.25
C PRO A 204 19.08 11.26 -14.32
N LYS A 205 19.00 12.45 -13.72
CA LYS A 205 19.84 12.88 -12.60
C LYS A 205 18.95 13.07 -11.39
N LEU A 206 18.82 12.02 -10.58
CA LEU A 206 17.98 12.02 -9.39
C LEU A 206 18.85 12.12 -8.15
N ARG A 207 18.35 12.86 -7.17
CA ARG A 207 18.88 12.79 -5.81
C ARG A 207 18.22 11.65 -5.10
N LEU A 208 19.03 10.73 -4.57
CA LEU A 208 18.54 9.61 -3.75
C LEU A 208 17.95 10.13 -2.44
N GLN A 209 16.96 9.42 -1.93
CA GLN A 209 16.42 9.66 -0.59
C GLN A 209 17.42 9.25 0.48
N ALA A 210 17.23 9.73 1.71
CA ALA A 210 18.16 9.47 2.80
C ALA A 210 18.32 7.96 3.10
N GLU A 211 17.23 7.23 3.02
CA GLU A 211 17.18 5.78 3.21
C GLU A 211 17.97 5.05 2.12
N GLU A 212 17.82 5.48 0.86
CA GLU A 212 18.54 4.90 -0.28
C GLU A 212 20.05 5.18 -0.20
N ILE A 213 20.46 6.40 0.22
CA ILE A 213 21.87 6.75 0.44
C ILE A 213 22.48 5.87 1.51
N ARG A 214 21.75 5.66 2.61
CA ARG A 214 22.19 4.77 3.68
C ARG A 214 22.31 3.32 3.21
N ASP A 215 21.31 2.81 2.52
CA ASP A 215 21.32 1.45 1.99
C ASP A 215 22.46 1.24 1.00
N GLN A 216 22.74 2.22 0.15
CA GLN A 216 23.87 2.21 -0.78
C GLN A 216 25.20 2.15 -0.01
N ALA A 217 25.37 2.98 1.02
CA ALA A 217 26.58 2.98 1.83
C ALA A 217 26.80 1.63 2.53
N LEU A 218 25.75 1.03 3.09
CA LEU A 218 25.79 -0.30 3.69
C LEU A 218 26.11 -1.39 2.66
N ALA A 219 25.52 -1.31 1.46
CA ALA A 219 25.76 -2.28 0.40
C ALA A 219 27.21 -2.24 -0.10
N VAL A 220 27.73 -1.05 -0.38
CA VAL A 220 29.12 -0.86 -0.87
C VAL A 220 30.14 -1.28 0.18
N SER A 221 29.87 -1.03 1.47
CA SER A 221 30.75 -1.46 2.57
C SER A 221 30.64 -2.96 2.93
N GLY A 222 29.69 -3.69 2.32
CA GLY A 222 29.43 -5.10 2.62
C GLY A 222 28.72 -5.33 3.96
N LEU A 223 28.20 -4.29 4.60
CA LEU A 223 27.53 -4.37 5.89
C LEU A 223 26.00 -4.59 5.78
N LEU A 224 25.42 -4.41 4.60
CA LEU A 224 23.96 -4.52 4.43
C LEU A 224 23.47 -5.92 4.77
N SER A 225 22.61 -6.03 5.80
CA SER A 225 21.91 -7.27 6.11
C SER A 225 20.73 -7.49 5.15
N PRO A 226 20.64 -8.66 4.47
CA PRO A 226 19.52 -8.99 3.61
C PRO A 226 18.26 -9.43 4.35
N LYS A 227 18.28 -9.46 5.68
CA LYS A 227 17.17 -9.92 6.52
C LYS A 227 15.90 -9.10 6.25
N MET A 228 14.84 -9.79 5.87
CA MET A 228 13.53 -9.22 5.57
C MET A 228 12.52 -9.57 6.66
N GLY A 229 11.53 -8.67 6.86
CA GLY A 229 10.44 -8.88 7.81
C GLY A 229 10.83 -8.67 9.27
N GLY A 230 9.89 -8.86 10.18
CA GLY A 230 10.05 -8.56 11.60
C GLY A 230 9.68 -7.11 11.95
N MET A 231 10.13 -6.66 13.11
CA MET A 231 9.92 -5.27 13.53
C MET A 231 10.74 -4.30 12.68
N GLY A 232 10.19 -3.08 12.51
CA GLY A 232 10.93 -1.98 11.89
C GLY A 232 12.25 -1.71 12.63
N VAL A 233 13.25 -1.27 11.89
CA VAL A 233 14.57 -0.95 12.47
C VAL A 233 14.68 0.53 12.77
N MET A 234 15.48 0.85 13.78
CA MET A 234 15.81 2.21 14.21
C MET A 234 17.27 2.50 13.85
N PRO A 235 17.55 3.12 12.69
CA PRO A 235 18.90 3.47 12.29
C PRO A 235 19.59 4.39 13.30
N PRO A 236 20.93 4.46 13.30
CA PRO A 236 21.65 5.46 14.06
C PRO A 236 21.17 6.87 13.73
N GLN A 237 20.98 7.68 14.76
CA GLN A 237 20.60 9.08 14.64
C GLN A 237 21.59 9.94 15.42
N PRO A 238 21.94 11.13 14.97
CA PRO A 238 22.73 12.05 15.75
C PRO A 238 22.06 12.40 17.09
N ASP A 239 22.88 12.57 18.13
CA ASP A 239 22.40 12.97 19.44
C ASP A 239 21.65 14.31 19.37
N GLY A 240 20.62 14.46 20.20
CA GLY A 240 19.86 15.70 20.33
C GLY A 240 18.68 15.87 19.36
N ILE A 241 18.59 15.10 18.29
CA ILE A 241 17.49 15.24 17.31
C ILE A 241 16.12 14.97 17.94
N TRP A 242 16.05 14.09 18.94
CA TRP A 242 14.80 13.63 19.55
C TRP A 242 14.50 14.23 20.91
N GLU A 243 15.34 15.14 21.42
CA GLU A 243 15.23 15.70 22.78
C GLU A 243 13.98 16.57 22.98
N HIS A 244 13.41 17.14 21.92
CA HIS A 244 12.30 18.09 22.00
C HIS A 244 10.94 17.54 21.57
N ARG A 245 10.70 16.25 21.66
CA ARG A 245 9.43 15.65 21.25
C ARG A 245 8.39 15.63 22.35
N TYR A 246 7.18 16.04 22.00
CA TYR A 246 5.97 16.07 22.81
C TYR A 246 5.61 14.72 23.47
N LEU A 247 6.13 13.58 22.97
CA LEU A 247 5.74 12.26 23.42
C LEU A 247 6.78 11.56 24.28
N GLY A 248 7.90 12.17 24.61
CA GLY A 248 8.92 11.58 25.49
C GLY A 248 9.55 10.26 25.02
N ASN A 249 9.21 9.80 23.83
CA ASN A 249 9.75 8.57 23.26
C ASN A 249 11.16 8.84 22.72
N LEU A 250 12.15 8.38 23.42
CA LEU A 250 13.53 8.41 22.96
C LEU A 250 13.71 7.41 21.80
N TRP A 251 14.45 7.85 20.78
CA TRP A 251 14.91 6.97 19.72
C TRP A 251 15.90 5.95 20.29
N LYS A 252 15.55 4.67 20.19
CA LYS A 252 16.47 3.59 20.58
C LYS A 252 17.01 2.94 19.33
N GLU A 253 18.29 3.15 19.09
CA GLU A 253 18.98 2.54 17.96
C GLU A 253 18.91 1.01 18.03
N SER A 254 18.66 0.39 16.88
CA SER A 254 18.73 -1.06 16.74
C SER A 254 20.16 -1.56 16.94
N ILE A 255 20.32 -2.72 17.57
CA ILE A 255 21.60 -3.34 17.88
C ILE A 255 21.81 -4.61 17.05
N GLY A 256 23.05 -5.08 16.98
CA GLY A 256 23.42 -6.30 16.26
C GLY A 256 23.13 -6.20 14.76
N GLU A 257 22.65 -7.27 14.15
CA GLU A 257 22.35 -7.35 12.73
C GLU A 257 21.28 -6.33 12.28
N ASP A 258 20.30 -6.07 13.13
CA ASP A 258 19.19 -5.15 12.81
C ASP A 258 19.67 -3.70 12.60
N ARG A 259 20.85 -3.33 13.11
CA ARG A 259 21.49 -2.04 12.83
C ARG A 259 21.84 -1.84 11.37
N TYR A 260 22.10 -2.92 10.65
CA TYR A 260 22.58 -2.94 9.26
C TYR A 260 21.48 -3.32 8.25
N ARG A 261 20.26 -3.52 8.71
CA ARG A 261 19.12 -3.78 7.82
C ARG A 261 18.69 -2.49 7.12
N ARG A 262 17.91 -2.66 6.04
CA ARG A 262 17.21 -1.54 5.39
C ARG A 262 16.27 -0.85 6.38
N ALA A 263 16.15 0.46 6.27
CA ALA A 263 15.33 1.27 7.17
C ALA A 263 13.84 1.29 6.80
N ILE A 264 13.47 0.67 5.68
CA ILE A 264 12.09 0.61 5.17
C ILE A 264 11.51 -0.76 5.47
#